data_dabcf2f225130b2d6734f21f303dec77
#
_entry.id   dabcf2f225130b2d6734f21f303dec77
#
_cell.length_a   1.000
_cell.length_b   1.000
_cell.length_c   1.000
_cell.angle_alpha   90.00
_cell.angle_beta   90.00
_cell.angle_gamma   90.00
#
_symmetry.space_group_name_H-M   'P 1'
#
loop_
_entity.id
_entity.type
_entity.pdbx_description
1 polymer ?
#
loop_
_entity_poly.entity_id
_entity_poly.type
_entity_poly.pdbx_seq_one_letter_code
_entity_poly.pdbx_strand_id
1 'polypeptide(L)'
;MSEHTVTVLTEGREERKLSAPAGALFLQLLKGNGHSLVCCNGKGGCGRCRIRFPDGDAPLPVPADRNALTAQELRDGVRLACVHRVKKDCRIRVEFVHPKQVEVVAGYAGTDRVAAGSRRKGGVQEAYLLAMDLGTTTIAANAVTLRSLQDFGGFSGKTADGEKVGAGLHILAQAGRMNPQREWGSDVVSRIQAAGQGEADALRDAAGSAVRALITDITEKTGRPPEEVCLAGNTVMEHLLLGLDVSGLGSYPFRPVSLEEQRLELFSPDVPRADAAVPSFIRLLPGISAFVGADILAGLLACGFGDPTDTRCRLFIDLGTNGEMAIGNGKRLICTATAAGPAFEGGAGANVPGTDMIAILARLLREKKMDRTGLLCEELFDEGWQEGEVRVTQQDIRALQTAKSAVRAGVELLMKRLGVSCEEVQEVYLAGGFGRFLDVESAARIGLFPKELAGKVRAVGNTSLLGAALYGGRRKAPEMAQELKKKAEVMNLAGEPGFYEKYLENLEF
;
A
#
# COMPACT_ATOMS: atom_id res chain seq x y z
N MET A 1 2.24 -40.13 17.98
CA MET A 1 2.06 -38.74 18.46
C MET A 1 0.58 -38.59 18.78
N SER A 2 0.22 -38.01 19.92
CA SER A 2 -1.20 -37.81 20.27
C SER A 2 -1.83 -36.82 19.28
N GLU A 3 -2.98 -37.19 18.72
CA GLU A 3 -3.81 -36.29 17.91
C GLU A 3 -4.84 -35.60 18.80
N HIS A 4 -5.15 -34.35 18.47
CA HIS A 4 -6.16 -33.55 19.14
C HIS A 4 -7.22 -33.07 18.16
N THR A 5 -8.44 -32.89 18.64
CA THR A 5 -9.52 -32.33 17.85
C THR A 5 -9.66 -30.83 18.10
N VAL A 6 -9.52 -30.05 17.04
CA VAL A 6 -9.80 -28.60 17.07
C VAL A 6 -11.13 -28.35 16.37
N THR A 7 -12.13 -27.92 17.12
CA THR A 7 -13.45 -27.55 16.56
C THR A 7 -13.42 -26.06 16.20
N VAL A 8 -13.54 -25.75 14.92
CA VAL A 8 -13.49 -24.40 14.38
C VAL A 8 -14.90 -23.87 14.18
N LEU A 9 -15.22 -22.74 14.81
CA LEU A 9 -16.47 -21.99 14.67
C LEU A 9 -16.24 -20.82 13.71
N THR A 10 -17.01 -20.75 12.61
CA THR A 10 -17.02 -19.62 11.69
C THR A 10 -18.40 -18.97 11.68
N GLU A 11 -18.49 -17.63 11.59
CA GLU A 11 -19.77 -16.93 11.54
C GLU A 11 -20.60 -17.42 10.36
N GLY A 12 -21.85 -17.85 10.65
CA GLY A 12 -22.80 -18.33 9.65
C GLY A 12 -22.48 -19.67 9.00
N ARG A 13 -21.49 -20.44 9.48
CA ARG A 13 -21.15 -21.79 8.98
C ARG A 13 -21.21 -22.83 10.11
N GLU A 14 -21.43 -24.08 9.71
CA GLU A 14 -21.42 -25.24 10.62
C GLU A 14 -20.05 -25.41 11.30
N GLU A 15 -20.07 -26.00 12.51
CA GLU A 15 -18.86 -26.38 13.25
C GLU A 15 -18.03 -27.36 12.43
N ARG A 16 -16.74 -27.08 12.23
CA ARG A 16 -15.83 -27.97 11.52
C ARG A 16 -14.80 -28.55 12.47
N LYS A 17 -14.70 -29.87 12.54
CA LYS A 17 -13.70 -30.58 13.35
C LYS A 17 -12.45 -30.85 12.50
N LEU A 18 -11.30 -30.42 13.02
CA LEU A 18 -10.00 -30.64 12.42
C LEU A 18 -9.16 -31.52 13.33
N SER A 19 -8.52 -32.55 12.77
CA SER A 19 -7.49 -33.34 13.51
C SER A 19 -6.15 -32.64 13.42
N ALA A 20 -5.44 -32.53 14.52
CA ALA A 20 -4.14 -31.87 14.60
C ALA A 20 -3.17 -32.67 15.48
N PRO A 21 -1.91 -32.90 15.05
CA PRO A 21 -0.90 -33.48 15.92
C PRO A 21 -0.60 -32.53 17.09
N ALA A 22 -0.31 -33.08 18.24
CA ALA A 22 0.10 -32.29 19.40
C ALA A 22 1.32 -31.42 19.05
N GLY A 23 1.24 -30.13 19.36
CA GLY A 23 2.27 -29.15 19.05
C GLY A 23 2.13 -28.47 17.68
N ALA A 24 1.14 -28.80 16.86
CA ALA A 24 0.86 -28.09 15.62
C ALA A 24 0.50 -26.60 15.89
N LEU A 25 0.99 -25.67 15.08
CA LEU A 25 0.57 -24.27 15.17
C LEU A 25 -0.87 -24.11 14.68
N PHE A 26 -1.70 -23.37 15.42
CA PHE A 26 -3.07 -23.09 14.98
C PHE A 26 -3.11 -22.41 13.60
N LEU A 27 -2.18 -21.51 13.32
CA LEU A 27 -2.09 -20.85 12.01
C LEU A 27 -1.91 -21.86 10.87
N GLN A 28 -0.99 -22.81 11.02
CA GLN A 28 -0.72 -23.83 9.98
C GLN A 28 -1.91 -24.79 9.83
N LEU A 29 -2.51 -25.22 10.94
CA LEU A 29 -3.70 -26.06 10.92
C LEU A 29 -4.86 -25.39 10.19
N LEU A 30 -5.12 -24.11 10.48
CA LEU A 30 -6.22 -23.37 9.89
C LEU A 30 -5.98 -23.12 8.39
N LYS A 31 -4.78 -22.67 8.00
CA LYS A 31 -4.41 -22.47 6.59
C LYS A 31 -4.49 -23.77 5.79
N GLY A 32 -3.92 -24.86 6.31
CA GLY A 32 -3.95 -26.18 5.65
C GLY A 32 -5.35 -26.75 5.46
N ASN A 33 -6.36 -26.22 6.18
CA ASN A 33 -7.78 -26.61 6.08
C ASN A 33 -8.66 -25.53 5.41
N GLY A 34 -8.07 -24.61 4.66
CA GLY A 34 -8.78 -23.64 3.83
C GLY A 34 -9.32 -22.41 4.57
N HIS A 35 -8.85 -22.15 5.80
CA HIS A 35 -9.17 -20.90 6.49
C HIS A 35 -8.14 -19.80 6.12
N SER A 36 -8.60 -18.76 5.44
CA SER A 36 -7.76 -17.59 5.12
C SER A 36 -7.53 -16.73 6.37
N LEU A 37 -6.29 -16.66 6.84
CA LEU A 37 -5.86 -15.83 7.96
C LEU A 37 -4.74 -14.90 7.52
N VAL A 38 -5.02 -13.61 7.59
CA VAL A 38 -3.99 -12.59 7.35
C VAL A 38 -2.97 -12.61 8.48
N CYS A 39 -1.69 -12.69 8.16
CA CYS A 39 -0.63 -12.74 9.17
C CYS A 39 0.69 -12.15 8.64
N CYS A 40 1.61 -11.85 9.57
CA CYS A 40 2.98 -11.42 9.29
C CYS A 40 3.95 -12.62 9.18
N ASN A 41 3.56 -13.66 8.46
CA ASN A 41 4.31 -14.91 8.32
C ASN A 41 4.74 -15.52 9.68
N GLY A 42 3.86 -15.48 10.67
CA GLY A 42 4.09 -16.13 11.96
C GLY A 42 4.93 -15.36 12.98
N LYS A 43 5.34 -14.12 12.70
CA LYS A 43 6.21 -13.32 13.60
C LYS A 43 5.53 -12.81 14.87
N GLY A 44 4.19 -12.94 14.98
CA GLY A 44 3.43 -12.50 16.16
C GLY A 44 3.27 -10.99 16.32
N GLY A 45 3.74 -10.16 15.36
CA GLY A 45 3.78 -8.70 15.51
C GLY A 45 2.57 -7.96 14.95
N CYS A 46 1.82 -8.53 13.97
CA CYS A 46 0.77 -7.78 13.28
C CYS A 46 -0.63 -7.86 13.92
N GLY A 47 -0.84 -8.72 14.92
CA GLY A 47 -2.11 -8.87 15.62
C GLY A 47 -3.32 -9.37 14.80
N ARG A 48 -3.13 -9.81 13.55
CA ARG A 48 -4.24 -10.08 12.62
C ARG A 48 -4.76 -11.52 12.62
N CYS A 49 -3.96 -12.50 13.00
CA CYS A 49 -4.33 -13.92 13.02
C CYS A 49 -5.05 -14.32 14.33
N ARG A 50 -6.17 -13.67 14.61
CA ARG A 50 -6.90 -13.80 15.87
C ARG A 50 -7.77 -15.05 15.90
N ILE A 51 -7.65 -15.80 16.97
CA ILE A 51 -8.57 -16.89 17.33
C ILE A 51 -9.07 -16.67 18.76
N ARG A 52 -10.33 -16.90 18.99
CA ARG A 52 -10.95 -16.82 20.34
C ARG A 52 -11.26 -18.20 20.85
N PHE A 53 -11.00 -18.44 22.10
CA PHE A 53 -11.39 -19.64 22.84
C PHE A 53 -12.68 -19.36 23.65
N PRO A 54 -13.84 -19.75 23.10
CA PRO A 54 -15.13 -19.37 23.70
C PRO A 54 -15.42 -20.06 25.04
N ASP A 55 -14.80 -21.20 25.26
CA ASP A 55 -15.07 -22.05 26.43
C ASP A 55 -14.20 -21.69 27.66
N GLY A 56 -13.48 -20.57 27.61
CA GLY A 56 -12.64 -20.08 28.71
C GLY A 56 -11.35 -20.86 28.93
N ASP A 57 -10.97 -21.73 27.98
CA ASP A 57 -9.81 -22.61 28.06
C ASP A 57 -8.60 -22.09 27.23
N ALA A 58 -8.58 -20.79 26.97
CA ALA A 58 -7.51 -20.13 26.25
C ALA A 58 -6.13 -20.39 26.88
N PRO A 59 -5.10 -20.67 26.10
CA PRO A 59 -3.73 -20.78 26.60
C PRO A 59 -3.29 -19.44 27.25
N LEU A 60 -2.32 -19.52 28.17
CA LEU A 60 -1.76 -18.31 28.78
C LEU A 60 -1.19 -17.39 27.70
N PRO A 61 -1.44 -16.05 27.80
CA PRO A 61 -0.91 -15.09 26.84
C PRO A 61 0.62 -15.09 26.83
N VAL A 62 1.20 -15.19 25.63
CA VAL A 62 2.65 -15.02 25.41
C VAL A 62 2.98 -13.53 25.15
N PRO A 63 4.25 -13.12 25.16
CA PRO A 63 4.63 -11.72 24.89
C PRO A 63 4.04 -11.16 23.60
N ALA A 64 4.00 -11.94 22.53
CA ALA A 64 3.41 -11.54 21.26
C ALA A 64 1.90 -11.18 21.37
N ASP A 65 1.13 -11.96 22.17
CA ASP A 65 -0.27 -11.63 22.43
C ASP A 65 -0.40 -10.30 23.17
N ARG A 66 0.40 -10.13 24.23
CA ARG A 66 0.36 -8.90 25.06
C ARG A 66 0.77 -7.66 24.28
N ASN A 67 1.62 -7.82 23.27
CA ASN A 67 2.07 -6.74 22.41
C ASN A 67 1.06 -6.40 21.31
N ALA A 68 0.17 -7.31 20.94
CA ALA A 68 -0.70 -7.17 19.77
C ALA A 68 -2.22 -7.19 20.09
N LEU A 69 -2.60 -7.53 21.33
CA LEU A 69 -3.99 -7.65 21.77
C LEU A 69 -4.23 -6.75 22.98
N THR A 70 -5.43 -6.22 23.09
CA THR A 70 -5.84 -5.43 24.25
C THR A 70 -6.02 -6.31 25.50
N ALA A 71 -6.00 -5.70 26.68
CA ALA A 71 -6.26 -6.41 27.93
C ALA A 71 -7.65 -7.07 27.93
N GLN A 72 -8.66 -6.44 27.33
CA GLN A 72 -10.00 -7.00 27.19
C GLN A 72 -10.01 -8.23 26.28
N GLU A 73 -9.39 -8.15 25.09
CA GLU A 73 -9.30 -9.29 24.17
C GLU A 73 -8.59 -10.49 24.83
N LEU A 74 -7.56 -10.23 25.62
CA LEU A 74 -6.86 -11.29 26.36
C LEU A 74 -7.75 -11.94 27.39
N ARG A 75 -8.57 -11.13 28.13
CA ARG A 75 -9.60 -11.64 29.08
C ARG A 75 -10.68 -12.43 28.36
N ASP A 76 -11.11 -12.00 27.18
CA ASP A 76 -12.12 -12.66 26.34
C ASP A 76 -11.59 -13.90 25.62
N GLY A 77 -10.38 -14.34 25.94
CA GLY A 77 -9.79 -15.55 25.39
C GLY A 77 -9.26 -15.43 23.97
N VAL A 78 -9.01 -14.21 23.46
CA VAL A 78 -8.39 -14.01 22.15
C VAL A 78 -6.89 -14.30 22.22
N ARG A 79 -6.37 -14.99 21.22
CA ARG A 79 -4.94 -15.33 21.04
C ARG A 79 -4.54 -15.22 19.58
N LEU A 80 -3.23 -15.08 19.33
CA LEU A 80 -2.69 -15.08 17.98
C LEU A 80 -2.39 -16.51 17.50
N ALA A 81 -3.07 -16.96 16.46
CA ALA A 81 -2.91 -18.31 15.92
C ALA A 81 -1.48 -18.68 15.52
N CYS A 82 -0.66 -17.68 15.17
CA CYS A 82 0.70 -17.89 14.69
C CYS A 82 1.73 -18.20 15.80
N VAL A 83 1.39 -17.97 17.07
CA VAL A 83 2.33 -18.22 18.19
C VAL A 83 1.84 -19.28 19.16
N HIS A 84 0.57 -19.71 19.02
CA HIS A 84 0.00 -20.77 19.86
C HIS A 84 -0.06 -22.12 19.16
N ARG A 85 0.14 -23.17 19.97
CA ARG A 85 0.17 -24.57 19.52
C ARG A 85 -0.97 -25.38 20.12
N VAL A 86 -1.49 -26.32 19.36
CA VAL A 86 -2.48 -27.30 19.83
C VAL A 86 -1.84 -28.19 20.89
N LYS A 87 -2.43 -28.23 22.10
CA LYS A 87 -1.95 -29.04 23.22
C LYS A 87 -3.01 -29.99 23.78
N LYS A 88 -4.26 -29.76 23.46
CA LYS A 88 -5.45 -30.51 23.88
C LYS A 88 -6.59 -30.27 22.90
N ASP A 89 -7.63 -31.06 23.01
CA ASP A 89 -8.89 -30.79 22.34
C ASP A 89 -9.42 -29.43 22.76
N CYS A 90 -9.88 -28.62 21.79
CA CYS A 90 -10.38 -27.28 22.06
C CYS A 90 -11.35 -26.81 20.98
N ARG A 91 -12.13 -25.77 21.35
CA ARG A 91 -12.98 -25.04 20.41
C ARG A 91 -12.38 -23.66 20.21
N ILE A 92 -12.34 -23.25 18.96
CA ILE A 92 -11.86 -21.91 18.61
C ILE A 92 -12.83 -21.25 17.63
N ARG A 93 -12.99 -19.94 17.76
CA ARG A 93 -13.63 -19.11 16.75
C ARG A 93 -12.54 -18.35 16.04
N VAL A 94 -12.54 -18.43 14.70
CA VAL A 94 -11.66 -17.58 13.87
C VAL A 94 -12.31 -16.20 13.83
N GLU A 95 -11.64 -15.22 14.41
CA GLU A 95 -12.08 -13.84 14.32
C GLU A 95 -11.53 -13.26 13.02
N PHE A 96 -12.40 -13.13 12.04
CA PHE A 96 -12.06 -12.34 10.87
C PHE A 96 -12.02 -10.89 11.30
N VAL A 97 -10.83 -10.34 11.41
CA VAL A 97 -10.65 -8.89 11.27
C VAL A 97 -11.01 -8.60 9.82
N HIS A 98 -12.31 -8.41 9.54
CA HIS A 98 -12.71 -7.82 8.28
C HIS A 98 -12.06 -6.43 8.28
N PRO A 99 -11.08 -6.13 7.42
CA PRO A 99 -10.86 -4.74 7.15
C PRO A 99 -12.21 -4.24 6.63
N LYS A 100 -12.85 -3.30 7.34
CA LYS A 100 -13.91 -2.47 6.74
C LYS A 100 -13.37 -2.17 5.36
N GLN A 101 -14.16 -2.42 4.32
CA GLN A 101 -13.75 -2.38 2.92
C GLN A 101 -12.68 -1.32 2.75
N VAL A 102 -11.41 -1.76 2.58
CA VAL A 102 -10.35 -0.81 2.26
C VAL A 102 -10.80 -0.23 0.93
N GLU A 103 -11.28 0.99 0.97
CA GLU A 103 -11.70 1.68 -0.23
C GLU A 103 -10.47 1.75 -1.12
N VAL A 104 -10.49 0.97 -2.18
CA VAL A 104 -9.38 0.95 -3.12
C VAL A 104 -9.39 2.29 -3.82
N VAL A 105 -8.46 3.16 -3.44
CA VAL A 105 -8.36 4.50 -4.01
C VAL A 105 -7.82 4.37 -5.42
N ALA A 106 -8.72 4.28 -6.37
CA ALA A 106 -8.43 4.35 -7.80
C ALA A 106 -8.48 5.80 -8.33
N GLY A 107 -8.71 6.78 -7.45
CA GLY A 107 -8.83 8.17 -7.82
C GLY A 107 -7.54 8.97 -7.61
N TYR A 108 -7.34 9.99 -8.43
CA TYR A 108 -6.29 11.00 -8.29
C TYR A 108 -6.89 12.40 -8.35
N ALA A 109 -6.15 13.42 -7.93
CA ALA A 109 -6.64 14.80 -7.87
C ALA A 109 -7.15 15.27 -9.25
N GLY A 110 -8.36 15.81 -9.30
CA GLY A 110 -9.01 16.27 -10.54
C GLY A 110 -9.97 15.29 -11.21
N THR A 111 -10.18 14.08 -10.67
CA THR A 111 -11.07 13.06 -11.24
C THR A 111 -12.39 12.91 -10.47
N ASP A 112 -13.08 13.99 -10.17
CA ASP A 112 -14.38 13.93 -9.46
C ASP A 112 -15.55 13.38 -10.31
N ARG A 113 -15.29 12.94 -11.54
CA ARG A 113 -16.30 12.35 -12.43
C ARG A 113 -15.79 11.05 -13.03
N VAL A 114 -16.12 9.93 -12.39
CA VAL A 114 -16.39 8.70 -13.16
C VAL A 114 -17.64 9.05 -13.96
N ALA A 115 -17.56 9.08 -15.28
CA ALA A 115 -18.74 9.26 -16.11
C ALA A 115 -19.68 8.11 -15.79
N ALA A 116 -20.70 8.38 -14.97
CA ALA A 116 -21.76 7.41 -14.70
C ALA A 116 -22.28 6.97 -16.07
N GLY A 117 -22.01 5.70 -16.42
CA GLY A 117 -22.27 5.05 -17.71
C GLY A 117 -23.20 5.79 -18.66
N SER A 118 -22.68 6.76 -19.39
CA SER A 118 -23.43 7.34 -20.47
C SER A 118 -23.44 6.33 -21.61
N ARG A 119 -24.41 5.39 -21.55
CA ARG A 119 -24.89 4.73 -22.75
C ARG A 119 -25.44 5.83 -23.67
N ARG A 120 -24.54 6.53 -24.36
CA ARG A 120 -24.94 7.31 -25.53
C ARG A 120 -25.40 6.26 -26.56
N LYS A 121 -26.72 6.13 -26.71
CA LYS A 121 -27.32 5.39 -27.82
C LYS A 121 -26.70 5.93 -29.11
N GLY A 122 -25.86 5.13 -29.79
CA GLY A 122 -25.37 5.42 -31.14
C GLY A 122 -24.04 6.19 -31.25
N GLY A 123 -23.23 6.37 -30.17
CA GLY A 123 -21.92 7.01 -30.25
C GLY A 123 -20.77 5.99 -30.43
N VAL A 124 -19.76 6.37 -31.19
CA VAL A 124 -18.47 5.64 -31.28
C VAL A 124 -17.92 5.46 -29.86
N GLN A 125 -17.73 4.22 -29.42
CA GLN A 125 -17.13 3.93 -28.11
C GLN A 125 -15.66 4.42 -28.12
N GLU A 126 -15.31 5.33 -27.21
CA GLU A 126 -13.97 5.88 -27.14
C GLU A 126 -12.93 4.80 -26.80
N ALA A 127 -11.81 4.79 -27.53
CA ALA A 127 -10.68 3.94 -27.24
C ALA A 127 -10.05 4.30 -25.89
N TYR A 128 -9.69 3.31 -25.09
CA TYR A 128 -9.12 3.52 -23.77
C TYR A 128 -7.92 2.62 -23.48
N LEU A 129 -7.08 3.10 -22.59
CA LEU A 129 -5.99 2.37 -21.97
C LEU A 129 -6.44 1.92 -20.58
N LEU A 130 -6.09 0.70 -20.20
CA LEU A 130 -6.25 0.21 -18.85
C LEU A 130 -4.96 0.39 -18.06
N ALA A 131 -4.96 1.35 -17.13
CA ALA A 131 -3.88 1.53 -16.16
C ALA A 131 -4.13 0.68 -14.93
N MET A 132 -3.09 0.03 -14.43
CA MET A 132 -3.15 -0.81 -13.24
C MET A 132 -2.03 -0.43 -12.26
N ASP A 133 -2.36 -0.51 -10.97
CA ASP A 133 -1.44 -0.33 -9.86
C ASP A 133 -1.41 -1.62 -9.02
N LEU A 134 -0.28 -2.31 -9.01
CA LEU A 134 -0.05 -3.53 -8.25
C LEU A 134 0.63 -3.22 -6.93
N GLY A 135 -0.16 -2.72 -5.99
CA GLY A 135 0.32 -2.42 -4.64
C GLY A 135 0.46 -3.67 -3.76
N THR A 136 1.16 -3.50 -2.64
CA THR A 136 1.34 -4.56 -1.64
C THR A 136 0.01 -4.98 -1.02
N THR A 137 -0.87 -4.03 -0.72
CA THR A 137 -2.15 -4.25 -0.03
C THR A 137 -3.32 -4.35 -0.99
N THR A 138 -3.34 -3.52 -2.03
CA THR A 138 -4.46 -3.40 -2.98
C THR A 138 -3.95 -3.45 -4.42
N ILE A 139 -4.84 -3.87 -5.33
CA ILE A 139 -4.64 -3.74 -6.78
C ILE A 139 -5.76 -2.86 -7.30
N ALA A 140 -5.42 -1.82 -8.03
CA ALA A 140 -6.37 -0.87 -8.58
C ALA A 140 -6.25 -0.79 -10.11
N ALA A 141 -7.35 -0.43 -10.79
CA ALA A 141 -7.41 -0.33 -12.24
C ALA A 141 -8.33 0.81 -12.68
N ASN A 142 -7.89 1.59 -13.68
CA ASN A 142 -8.63 2.67 -14.31
C ASN A 142 -8.65 2.54 -15.82
N ALA A 143 -9.83 2.58 -16.43
CA ALA A 143 -10.01 2.74 -17.86
C ALA A 143 -9.97 4.22 -18.22
N VAL A 144 -8.90 4.69 -18.87
CA VAL A 144 -8.68 6.10 -19.19
C VAL A 144 -8.72 6.30 -20.70
N THR A 145 -9.51 7.25 -21.20
CA THR A 145 -9.60 7.49 -22.64
C THR A 145 -8.27 8.01 -23.20
N LEU A 146 -7.84 7.45 -24.33
CA LEU A 146 -6.57 7.82 -24.96
C LEU A 146 -6.50 9.30 -25.33
N ARG A 147 -7.63 9.88 -25.77
CA ARG A 147 -7.70 11.29 -26.10
C ARG A 147 -7.37 12.18 -24.91
N SER A 148 -7.97 11.89 -23.73
CA SER A 148 -7.73 12.70 -22.53
C SER A 148 -6.30 12.61 -22.00
N LEU A 149 -5.59 11.50 -22.26
CA LEU A 149 -4.20 11.35 -21.88
C LEU A 149 -3.25 12.24 -22.70
N GLN A 150 -3.58 12.50 -23.96
CA GLN A 150 -2.80 13.38 -24.82
C GLN A 150 -2.91 14.85 -24.37
N ASP A 151 -4.09 15.24 -23.91
CA ASP A 151 -4.41 16.62 -23.52
C ASP A 151 -4.05 16.95 -22.05
N PHE A 152 -3.67 15.95 -21.25
CA PHE A 152 -3.39 16.14 -19.83
C PHE A 152 -2.16 17.01 -19.57
N GLY A 153 -2.35 18.20 -18.98
CA GLY A 153 -1.31 19.20 -18.71
C GLY A 153 -0.46 18.97 -17.43
N GLY A 154 -0.72 17.88 -16.67
CA GLY A 154 -0.09 17.62 -15.37
C GLY A 154 -0.97 18.07 -14.20
N PHE A 155 -0.48 17.88 -12.97
CA PHE A 155 -1.10 18.43 -11.76
C PHE A 155 -0.81 19.94 -11.70
N SER A 156 -1.58 20.73 -12.42
CA SER A 156 -1.54 22.18 -12.25
C SER A 156 -2.41 22.57 -11.05
N GLY A 157 -1.86 23.40 -10.19
CA GLY A 157 -2.54 23.88 -8.99
C GLY A 157 -3.80 24.67 -9.33
N LYS A 158 -4.57 25.04 -8.30
CA LYS A 158 -5.60 26.05 -8.44
C LYS A 158 -4.98 27.33 -9.06
N THR A 159 -5.60 27.86 -10.10
CA THR A 159 -5.34 29.24 -10.53
C THR A 159 -5.68 30.18 -9.38
N ALA A 160 -5.14 31.40 -9.40
CA ALA A 160 -5.46 32.44 -8.42
C ALA A 160 -6.99 32.67 -8.26
N ASP A 161 -7.77 32.28 -9.27
CA ASP A 161 -9.24 32.38 -9.31
C ASP A 161 -9.97 31.12 -8.86
N GLY A 162 -9.26 30.09 -8.33
CA GLY A 162 -9.87 28.89 -7.75
C GLY A 162 -10.33 27.83 -8.76
N GLU A 163 -10.12 28.02 -10.05
CA GLU A 163 -10.41 26.98 -11.06
C GLU A 163 -9.39 25.83 -10.97
N LYS A 164 -9.92 24.60 -10.94
CA LYS A 164 -9.10 23.37 -10.96
C LYS A 164 -8.46 23.22 -12.33
N VAL A 165 -7.17 23.54 -12.44
CA VAL A 165 -6.37 23.23 -13.62
C VAL A 165 -5.82 21.82 -13.45
N GLY A 166 -6.21 20.92 -14.29
CA GLY A 166 -5.97 19.46 -14.27
C GLY A 166 -7.21 18.71 -14.76
N ALA A 167 -8.23 19.47 -15.16
CA ALA A 167 -9.45 18.95 -15.76
C ALA A 167 -9.14 18.41 -17.17
N GLY A 168 -9.22 17.10 -17.34
CA GLY A 168 -9.10 16.56 -18.69
C GLY A 168 -9.02 15.03 -18.75
N LEU A 169 -8.75 14.34 -17.67
CA LEU A 169 -8.74 12.88 -17.71
C LEU A 169 -10.16 12.32 -17.62
N HIS A 170 -10.56 11.61 -18.66
CA HIS A 170 -11.84 10.97 -18.75
C HIS A 170 -11.70 9.50 -18.38
N ILE A 171 -12.20 9.14 -17.21
CA ILE A 171 -12.20 7.77 -16.69
C ILE A 171 -13.55 7.14 -17.01
N LEU A 172 -13.53 6.08 -17.81
CA LEU A 172 -14.72 5.33 -18.22
C LEU A 172 -15.20 4.37 -17.13
N ALA A 173 -14.26 3.72 -16.44
CA ALA A 173 -14.55 2.76 -15.39
C ALA A 173 -13.36 2.65 -14.41
N GLN A 174 -13.68 2.27 -13.19
CA GLN A 174 -12.71 1.99 -12.13
C GLN A 174 -13.05 0.66 -11.48
N ALA A 175 -12.00 -0.06 -11.05
CA ALA A 175 -12.13 -1.24 -10.24
C ALA A 175 -10.93 -1.37 -9.29
N GLY A 176 -11.13 -2.09 -8.19
CA GLY A 176 -10.06 -2.38 -7.27
C GLY A 176 -10.41 -3.56 -6.39
N ARG A 177 -9.38 -4.22 -5.88
CA ARG A 177 -9.52 -5.34 -4.95
C ARG A 177 -8.32 -5.45 -4.05
N MET A 178 -8.50 -6.18 -2.95
CA MET A 178 -7.39 -6.54 -2.08
C MET A 178 -6.40 -7.44 -2.84
N ASN A 179 -5.09 -7.21 -2.65
CA ASN A 179 -4.08 -8.09 -3.21
C ASN A 179 -4.13 -9.46 -2.49
N PRO A 180 -4.46 -10.57 -3.19
CA PRO A 180 -4.59 -11.88 -2.56
C PRO A 180 -3.27 -12.43 -2.03
N GLN A 181 -2.12 -11.95 -2.49
CA GLN A 181 -0.81 -12.32 -1.97
C GLN A 181 -0.66 -12.03 -0.47
N ARG A 182 -1.55 -11.21 0.12
CA ARG A 182 -1.59 -10.95 1.57
C ARG A 182 -1.79 -12.22 2.42
N GLU A 183 -2.29 -13.31 1.85
CA GLU A 183 -2.41 -14.60 2.53
C GLU A 183 -1.05 -15.21 2.87
N TRP A 184 -0.03 -14.91 2.10
CA TRP A 184 1.35 -15.34 2.34
C TRP A 184 2.18 -14.32 3.13
N GLY A 185 1.76 -13.05 3.16
CA GLY A 185 2.45 -12.01 3.92
C GLY A 185 1.79 -10.65 3.77
N SER A 186 1.78 -9.87 4.85
CA SER A 186 1.20 -8.52 4.86
C SER A 186 2.11 -7.47 4.24
N ASP A 187 3.38 -7.76 4.06
CA ASP A 187 4.43 -6.87 3.56
C ASP A 187 5.35 -7.58 2.56
N VAL A 188 6.19 -6.82 1.87
CA VAL A 188 7.10 -7.33 0.84
C VAL A 188 8.10 -8.36 1.39
N VAL A 189 8.64 -8.13 2.58
CA VAL A 189 9.64 -9.02 3.20
C VAL A 189 9.03 -10.38 3.52
N SER A 190 7.82 -10.38 4.08
CA SER A 190 7.08 -11.62 4.38
C SER A 190 6.79 -12.44 3.12
N ARG A 191 6.51 -11.79 1.99
CA ARG A 191 6.27 -12.48 0.69
C ARG A 191 7.54 -13.01 0.07
N ILE A 192 8.67 -12.30 0.17
CA ILE A 192 9.99 -12.82 -0.23
C ILE A 192 10.31 -14.09 0.57
N GLN A 193 10.07 -14.08 1.89
CA GLN A 193 10.30 -15.25 2.74
C GLN A 193 9.38 -16.42 2.36
N ALA A 194 8.10 -16.17 2.07
CA ALA A 194 7.17 -17.19 1.63
C ALA A 194 7.60 -17.79 0.27
N ALA A 195 8.02 -16.95 -0.68
CA ALA A 195 8.57 -17.42 -1.95
C ALA A 195 9.79 -18.31 -1.77
N GLY A 196 10.73 -17.95 -0.87
CA GLY A 196 11.88 -18.79 -0.50
C GLY A 196 11.52 -20.09 0.22
N GLN A 197 10.29 -20.23 0.72
CA GLN A 197 9.73 -21.45 1.33
C GLN A 197 8.95 -22.33 0.32
N GLY A 198 9.00 -22.01 -0.97
CA GLY A 198 8.35 -22.78 -2.03
C GLY A 198 6.99 -22.25 -2.48
N GLU A 199 6.53 -21.10 -1.98
CA GLU A 199 5.24 -20.51 -2.30
C GLU A 199 5.28 -19.52 -3.50
N ALA A 200 6.39 -19.46 -4.24
CA ALA A 200 6.59 -18.50 -5.33
C ALA A 200 5.52 -18.62 -6.42
N ASP A 201 5.22 -19.84 -6.86
CA ASP A 201 4.20 -20.08 -7.89
C ASP A 201 2.79 -19.72 -7.40
N ALA A 202 2.46 -20.05 -6.16
CA ALA A 202 1.16 -19.70 -5.57
C ALA A 202 1.00 -18.16 -5.44
N LEU A 203 2.05 -17.44 -5.06
CA LEU A 203 2.08 -15.97 -5.04
C LEU A 203 1.89 -15.38 -6.44
N ARG A 204 2.57 -15.92 -7.46
CA ARG A 204 2.43 -15.51 -8.87
C ARG A 204 0.99 -15.71 -9.35
N ASP A 205 0.45 -16.91 -9.14
CA ASP A 205 -0.86 -17.29 -9.65
C ASP A 205 -1.99 -16.50 -8.98
N ALA A 206 -1.86 -16.20 -7.70
CA ALA A 206 -2.79 -15.36 -6.97
C ALA A 206 -2.82 -13.93 -7.54
N ALA A 207 -1.66 -13.30 -7.73
CA ALA A 207 -1.57 -11.96 -8.32
C ALA A 207 -2.08 -11.94 -9.77
N GLY A 208 -1.65 -12.92 -10.59
CA GLY A 208 -2.08 -13.04 -11.97
C GLY A 208 -3.58 -13.22 -12.12
N SER A 209 -4.20 -14.03 -11.26
CA SER A 209 -5.66 -14.22 -11.23
C SER A 209 -6.39 -12.93 -10.87
N ALA A 210 -5.89 -12.18 -9.89
CA ALA A 210 -6.49 -10.90 -9.49
C ALA A 210 -6.38 -9.84 -10.59
N VAL A 211 -5.23 -9.78 -11.28
CA VAL A 211 -5.02 -8.88 -12.42
C VAL A 211 -5.97 -9.20 -13.56
N ARG A 212 -6.05 -10.48 -13.97
CA ARG A 212 -7.00 -10.92 -15.03
C ARG A 212 -8.44 -10.61 -14.68
N ALA A 213 -8.85 -10.85 -13.44
CA ALA A 213 -10.20 -10.56 -12.99
C ALA A 213 -10.53 -9.06 -13.05
N LEU A 214 -9.57 -8.16 -12.73
CA LEU A 214 -9.77 -6.71 -12.88
C LEU A 214 -9.90 -6.29 -14.35
N ILE A 215 -9.15 -6.91 -15.27
CA ILE A 215 -9.27 -6.67 -16.71
C ILE A 215 -10.69 -7.06 -17.16
N THR A 216 -11.20 -8.21 -16.73
CA THR A 216 -12.56 -8.66 -17.02
C THR A 216 -13.60 -7.70 -16.48
N ASP A 217 -13.52 -7.34 -15.18
CA ASP A 217 -14.44 -6.41 -14.53
C ASP A 217 -14.53 -5.06 -15.28
N ILE A 218 -13.40 -4.53 -15.72
CA ILE A 218 -13.35 -3.26 -16.46
C ILE A 218 -13.91 -3.44 -17.89
N THR A 219 -13.58 -4.54 -18.56
CA THR A 219 -14.10 -4.86 -19.90
C THR A 219 -15.61 -4.97 -19.88
N GLU A 220 -16.21 -5.61 -18.87
CA GLU A 220 -17.65 -5.69 -18.69
C GLU A 220 -18.29 -4.33 -18.44
N LYS A 221 -17.67 -3.50 -17.58
CA LYS A 221 -18.16 -2.14 -17.27
C LYS A 221 -18.13 -1.21 -18.48
N THR A 222 -17.10 -1.31 -19.31
CA THR A 222 -16.92 -0.45 -20.50
C THR A 222 -17.61 -1.01 -21.74
N GLY A 223 -17.95 -2.31 -21.74
CA GLY A 223 -18.57 -3.00 -22.88
C GLY A 223 -17.60 -3.28 -24.05
N ARG A 224 -16.28 -3.08 -23.84
CA ARG A 224 -15.22 -3.35 -24.84
C ARG A 224 -13.88 -3.59 -24.12
N PRO A 225 -12.94 -4.35 -24.75
CA PRO A 225 -11.60 -4.49 -24.21
C PRO A 225 -10.77 -3.20 -24.34
N PRO A 226 -9.70 -3.03 -23.51
CA PRO A 226 -8.75 -1.95 -23.65
C PRO A 226 -7.87 -2.12 -24.90
N GLU A 227 -7.37 -1.01 -25.44
CA GLU A 227 -6.37 -1.05 -26.52
C GLU A 227 -4.99 -1.49 -26.00
N GLU A 228 -4.64 -1.12 -24.77
CA GLU A 228 -3.40 -1.44 -24.10
C GLU A 228 -3.64 -1.59 -22.60
N VAL A 229 -2.85 -2.45 -21.94
CA VAL A 229 -2.83 -2.59 -20.49
C VAL A 229 -1.43 -2.23 -20.00
N CYS A 230 -1.34 -1.20 -19.15
CA CYS A 230 -0.11 -0.78 -18.50
C CYS A 230 -0.20 -0.98 -16.99
N LEU A 231 0.80 -1.62 -16.41
CA LEU A 231 0.85 -1.93 -14.98
C LEU A 231 2.11 -1.32 -14.38
N ALA A 232 1.93 -0.60 -13.28
CA ALA A 232 3.01 -0.18 -12.39
C ALA A 232 2.85 -0.87 -11.04
N GLY A 233 3.94 -1.18 -10.38
CA GLY A 233 3.91 -1.81 -9.08
C GLY A 233 5.22 -1.70 -8.33
N ASN A 234 5.17 -2.08 -7.06
CA ASN A 234 6.38 -2.24 -6.26
C ASN A 234 7.28 -3.32 -6.88
N THR A 235 8.59 -3.13 -6.81
CA THR A 235 9.58 -4.04 -7.44
C THR A 235 9.34 -5.51 -7.07
N VAL A 236 9.08 -5.81 -5.79
CA VAL A 236 8.85 -7.21 -5.36
C VAL A 236 7.54 -7.75 -5.93
N MET A 237 6.50 -6.92 -5.99
CA MET A 237 5.20 -7.34 -6.53
C MET A 237 5.27 -7.66 -8.02
N GLU A 238 6.01 -6.86 -8.79
CA GLU A 238 6.23 -7.15 -10.22
C GLU A 238 7.06 -8.41 -10.44
N HIS A 239 8.14 -8.61 -9.66
CA HIS A 239 8.94 -9.84 -9.73
C HIS A 239 8.10 -11.09 -9.43
N LEU A 240 7.29 -11.06 -8.37
CA LEU A 240 6.38 -12.16 -8.04
C LEU A 240 5.35 -12.42 -9.14
N LEU A 241 4.76 -11.36 -9.72
CA LEU A 241 3.80 -11.50 -10.83
C LEU A 241 4.45 -12.13 -12.07
N LEU A 242 5.69 -11.76 -12.36
CA LEU A 242 6.47 -12.27 -13.51
C LEU A 242 7.08 -13.66 -13.25
N GLY A 243 7.03 -14.19 -12.02
CA GLY A 243 7.70 -15.43 -11.64
C GLY A 243 9.23 -15.31 -11.60
N LEU A 244 9.75 -14.10 -11.42
CA LEU A 244 11.20 -13.85 -11.29
C LEU A 244 11.65 -14.16 -9.86
N ASP A 245 12.93 -14.56 -9.71
CA ASP A 245 13.50 -14.80 -8.40
C ASP A 245 13.55 -13.51 -7.56
N VAL A 246 13.00 -13.59 -6.35
CA VAL A 246 12.96 -12.48 -5.38
C VAL A 246 13.99 -12.63 -4.26
N SER A 247 14.79 -13.69 -4.25
CA SER A 247 15.78 -13.96 -3.19
C SER A 247 16.80 -12.83 -3.06
N GLY A 248 17.24 -12.28 -4.19
CA GLY A 248 18.15 -11.15 -4.24
C GLY A 248 17.57 -9.85 -3.68
N LEU A 249 16.25 -9.71 -3.59
CA LEU A 249 15.57 -8.56 -2.99
C LEU A 249 15.47 -8.66 -1.47
N GLY A 250 15.62 -9.86 -0.90
CA GLY A 250 15.49 -10.13 0.54
C GLY A 250 16.75 -9.91 1.36
N SER A 251 17.91 -9.73 0.75
CA SER A 251 19.20 -9.62 1.44
C SER A 251 20.13 -8.61 0.75
N TYR A 252 20.96 -7.95 1.57
CA TYR A 252 21.98 -7.02 1.05
C TYR A 252 22.90 -7.77 0.04
N PRO A 253 23.22 -7.18 -1.12
CA PRO A 253 23.02 -5.79 -1.53
C PRO A 253 21.70 -5.48 -2.28
N PHE A 254 20.64 -6.25 -2.07
CA PHE A 254 19.29 -6.04 -2.59
C PHE A 254 19.26 -5.91 -4.13
N ARG A 255 19.57 -7.01 -4.81
CA ARG A 255 19.67 -7.05 -6.28
C ARG A 255 18.38 -7.59 -6.91
N PRO A 256 17.63 -6.76 -7.64
CA PRO A 256 16.52 -7.25 -8.47
C PRO A 256 17.05 -8.01 -9.70
N VAL A 257 16.25 -8.94 -10.21
CA VAL A 257 16.56 -9.65 -11.48
C VAL A 257 16.42 -8.70 -12.67
N SER A 258 15.39 -7.86 -12.66
CA SER A 258 15.17 -6.86 -13.70
C SER A 258 14.53 -5.60 -13.13
N LEU A 259 14.91 -4.45 -13.69
CA LEU A 259 14.26 -3.15 -13.47
C LEU A 259 13.83 -2.53 -14.81
N GLU A 260 13.90 -3.29 -15.89
CA GLU A 260 13.52 -2.82 -17.21
C GLU A 260 12.03 -3.05 -17.47
N GLU A 261 11.47 -2.37 -18.48
CA GLU A 261 10.12 -2.65 -18.95
C GLU A 261 9.98 -4.14 -19.27
N GLN A 262 8.90 -4.76 -18.81
CA GLN A 262 8.60 -6.17 -19.05
C GLN A 262 7.25 -6.33 -19.75
N ARG A 263 7.05 -7.49 -20.38
CA ARG A 263 5.77 -7.89 -20.98
C ARG A 263 5.31 -9.20 -20.38
N LEU A 264 4.10 -9.20 -19.84
CA LEU A 264 3.46 -10.40 -19.30
C LEU A 264 2.35 -10.84 -20.26
N GLU A 265 2.47 -12.04 -20.81
CA GLU A 265 1.43 -12.65 -21.65
C GLU A 265 0.15 -12.89 -20.83
N LEU A 266 -0.98 -12.42 -21.33
CA LEU A 266 -2.29 -12.58 -20.68
C LEU A 266 -2.90 -13.95 -20.91
N PHE A 267 -2.56 -14.59 -22.02
CA PHE A 267 -3.10 -15.87 -22.44
C PHE A 267 -1.98 -16.87 -22.69
N SER A 268 -2.21 -18.12 -22.28
CA SER A 268 -1.32 -19.21 -22.70
C SER A 268 -1.39 -19.38 -24.22
N PRO A 269 -0.27 -19.65 -24.91
CA PRO A 269 -0.25 -19.92 -26.34
C PRO A 269 -1.19 -21.05 -26.77
N ASP A 270 -1.49 -21.98 -25.85
CA ASP A 270 -2.27 -23.18 -26.09
C ASP A 270 -3.79 -22.99 -25.89
N VAL A 271 -4.23 -21.81 -25.44
CA VAL A 271 -5.66 -21.51 -25.25
C VAL A 271 -6.18 -20.72 -26.47
N PRO A 272 -7.18 -21.21 -27.21
CA PRO A 272 -7.78 -20.45 -28.28
C PRO A 272 -8.29 -19.12 -27.77
N ARG A 273 -7.93 -18.02 -28.42
CA ARG A 273 -8.44 -16.69 -28.11
C ARG A 273 -9.95 -16.67 -28.38
N ALA A 274 -10.74 -16.69 -27.32
CA ALA A 274 -12.19 -16.57 -27.45
C ALA A 274 -12.62 -15.20 -27.99
N ASP A 275 -11.78 -14.16 -27.75
CA ASP A 275 -11.96 -12.79 -28.28
C ASP A 275 -10.61 -12.23 -28.73
N ALA A 276 -10.46 -12.01 -30.04
CA ALA A 276 -9.26 -11.40 -30.65
C ALA A 276 -9.05 -9.92 -30.25
N ALA A 277 -9.97 -9.34 -29.48
CA ALA A 277 -10.00 -7.94 -29.13
C ALA A 277 -9.24 -7.60 -27.82
N VAL A 278 -8.96 -8.57 -26.94
CA VAL A 278 -8.22 -8.31 -25.68
C VAL A 278 -6.70 -8.25 -25.98
N PRO A 279 -5.96 -7.26 -25.44
CA PRO A 279 -4.50 -7.20 -25.60
C PRO A 279 -3.83 -8.52 -25.25
N SER A 280 -2.82 -8.92 -26.04
CA SER A 280 -2.12 -10.19 -25.83
C SER A 280 -1.20 -10.16 -24.61
N PHE A 281 -0.78 -8.99 -24.17
CA PHE A 281 0.13 -8.82 -23.05
C PHE A 281 -0.19 -7.58 -22.22
N ILE A 282 0.29 -7.59 -20.98
CA ILE A 282 0.39 -6.44 -20.08
C ILE A 282 1.80 -5.87 -20.19
N ARG A 283 1.90 -4.56 -20.28
CA ARG A 283 3.15 -3.83 -20.26
C ARG A 283 3.42 -3.38 -18.83
N LEU A 284 4.46 -3.93 -18.21
CA LEU A 284 4.92 -3.56 -16.87
C LEU A 284 5.96 -2.46 -17.01
N LEU A 285 5.81 -1.41 -16.23
CA LEU A 285 6.68 -0.25 -16.27
C LEU A 285 8.07 -0.59 -15.68
N PRO A 286 9.14 0.15 -16.08
CA PRO A 286 10.45 -0.04 -15.46
C PRO A 286 10.48 0.49 -14.03
N GLY A 287 11.27 -0.13 -13.15
CA GLY A 287 11.55 0.34 -11.79
C GLY A 287 12.87 1.11 -11.68
N ILE A 288 13.08 1.79 -10.56
CA ILE A 288 14.32 2.53 -10.26
C ILE A 288 15.31 1.66 -9.48
N SER A 289 14.83 0.95 -8.46
CA SER A 289 15.67 0.11 -7.59
C SER A 289 14.87 -1.01 -6.93
N ALA A 290 15.53 -1.78 -6.07
CA ALA A 290 14.90 -2.83 -5.28
C ALA A 290 13.72 -2.33 -4.41
N PHE A 291 13.79 -1.09 -3.92
CA PHE A 291 12.82 -0.50 -3.01
C PHE A 291 12.11 0.75 -3.55
N VAL A 292 12.46 1.19 -4.74
CA VAL A 292 11.80 2.28 -5.46
C VAL A 292 11.33 1.70 -6.78
N GLY A 293 10.10 1.23 -6.80
CA GLY A 293 9.51 0.44 -7.87
C GLY A 293 9.02 1.26 -9.07
N ALA A 294 8.31 0.58 -9.94
CA ALA A 294 7.65 1.20 -11.09
C ALA A 294 6.47 2.08 -10.66
N ASP A 295 5.81 1.79 -9.55
CA ASP A 295 4.80 2.62 -8.90
C ASP A 295 5.31 4.04 -8.62
N ILE A 296 6.52 4.14 -8.07
CA ILE A 296 7.16 5.42 -7.77
C ILE A 296 7.65 6.11 -9.04
N LEU A 297 8.26 5.40 -9.98
CA LEU A 297 8.63 5.96 -11.28
C LEU A 297 7.41 6.53 -12.01
N ALA A 298 6.29 5.80 -12.00
CA ALA A 298 5.01 6.25 -12.53
C ALA A 298 4.52 7.51 -11.81
N GLY A 299 4.57 7.52 -10.47
CA GLY A 299 4.21 8.68 -9.66
C GLY A 299 5.04 9.93 -9.97
N LEU A 300 6.34 9.78 -10.10
CA LEU A 300 7.25 10.86 -10.50
C LEU A 300 6.94 11.38 -11.92
N LEU A 301 6.66 10.47 -12.86
CA LEU A 301 6.23 10.84 -14.21
C LEU A 301 4.93 11.63 -14.18
N ALA A 302 3.93 11.19 -13.40
CA ALA A 302 2.64 11.85 -13.23
C ALA A 302 2.79 13.26 -12.63
N CYS A 303 3.71 13.43 -11.68
CA CYS A 303 4.01 14.70 -11.03
C CYS A 303 4.98 15.59 -11.83
N GLY A 304 5.34 15.20 -13.08
CA GLY A 304 6.11 16.02 -14.01
C GLY A 304 7.62 16.10 -13.74
N PHE A 305 8.19 15.22 -12.90
CA PHE A 305 9.64 15.18 -12.65
C PHE A 305 10.47 14.79 -13.89
N GLY A 306 9.80 14.27 -14.93
CA GLY A 306 10.44 13.91 -16.21
C GLY A 306 10.79 15.10 -17.11
N ASP A 307 10.31 16.31 -16.82
CA ASP A 307 10.64 17.50 -17.61
C ASP A 307 12.06 18.01 -17.29
N PRO A 308 13.02 17.90 -18.21
CA PRO A 308 14.39 18.32 -17.96
C PRO A 308 14.54 19.85 -17.88
N THR A 309 13.55 20.61 -18.32
CA THR A 309 13.55 22.07 -18.28
C THR A 309 12.99 22.64 -16.99
N ASP A 310 12.30 21.83 -16.21
CA ASP A 310 11.71 22.25 -14.92
C ASP A 310 12.79 22.36 -13.84
N THR A 311 13.06 23.58 -13.41
CA THR A 311 14.08 23.89 -12.39
C THR A 311 13.53 23.90 -10.97
N ARG A 312 12.21 23.75 -10.77
CA ARG A 312 11.58 23.77 -9.45
C ARG A 312 12.05 22.58 -8.62
N CYS A 313 12.48 22.86 -7.40
CA CYS A 313 12.75 21.82 -6.43
C CYS A 313 11.43 21.30 -5.87
N ARG A 314 11.17 20.00 -6.02
CA ARG A 314 9.95 19.34 -5.62
C ARG A 314 10.25 18.14 -4.76
N LEU A 315 9.39 17.90 -3.78
CA LEU A 315 9.41 16.73 -2.93
C LEU A 315 8.20 15.84 -3.29
N PHE A 316 8.43 14.56 -3.42
CA PHE A 316 7.41 13.54 -3.61
C PHE A 316 7.45 12.58 -2.42
N ILE A 317 6.29 12.30 -1.82
CA ILE A 317 6.12 11.35 -0.71
C ILE A 317 4.95 10.45 -1.09
N ASP A 318 5.20 9.16 -1.23
CA ASP A 318 4.16 8.16 -1.34
C ASP A 318 4.00 7.45 0.00
N LEU A 319 2.81 7.53 0.57
CA LEU A 319 2.48 6.90 1.84
C LEU A 319 1.65 5.65 1.60
N GLY A 320 2.27 4.50 1.77
CA GLY A 320 1.65 3.19 1.71
C GLY A 320 2.14 2.30 2.84
N THR A 321 2.23 0.99 2.59
CA THR A 321 2.89 0.01 3.47
C THR A 321 4.38 0.36 3.65
N ASN A 322 4.99 0.92 2.60
CA ASN A 322 6.29 1.58 2.68
C ASN A 322 6.07 3.10 2.59
N GLY A 323 7.11 3.87 2.88
CA GLY A 323 7.16 5.30 2.65
C GLY A 323 8.24 5.59 1.62
N GLU A 324 7.86 5.66 0.37
CA GLU A 324 8.77 6.01 -0.70
C GLU A 324 8.81 7.53 -0.89
N MET A 325 10.00 8.05 -1.10
CA MET A 325 10.21 9.50 -1.19
C MET A 325 11.21 9.83 -2.29
N ALA A 326 11.01 10.98 -2.92
CA ALA A 326 11.97 11.54 -3.88
C ALA A 326 12.01 13.07 -3.78
N ILE A 327 13.19 13.64 -3.95
CA ILE A 327 13.39 15.08 -4.04
C ILE A 327 14.24 15.43 -5.24
N GLY A 328 13.91 16.50 -5.93
CA GLY A 328 14.72 16.96 -7.05
C GLY A 328 14.02 17.90 -8.01
N ASN A 329 14.65 18.06 -9.16
CA ASN A 329 14.19 18.89 -10.27
C ASN A 329 14.51 18.21 -11.62
N GLY A 330 14.37 18.93 -12.72
CA GLY A 330 14.70 18.43 -14.05
C GLY A 330 16.14 17.90 -14.22
N LYS A 331 17.09 18.30 -13.36
CA LYS A 331 18.52 17.94 -13.47
C LYS A 331 18.97 16.87 -12.48
N ARG A 332 18.49 16.92 -11.24
CA ARG A 332 18.86 15.99 -10.15
C ARG A 332 17.62 15.38 -9.53
N LEU A 333 17.68 14.12 -9.20
CA LEU A 333 16.63 13.38 -8.52
C LEU A 333 17.27 12.42 -7.52
N ILE A 334 16.89 12.51 -6.26
CA ILE A 334 17.31 11.59 -5.21
C ILE A 334 16.07 10.88 -4.68
N CYS A 335 16.11 9.56 -4.65
CA CYS A 335 15.01 8.71 -4.20
C CYS A 335 15.43 7.89 -3.00
N THR A 336 14.49 7.56 -2.13
CA THR A 336 14.68 6.65 -1.01
C THR A 336 13.37 5.95 -0.67
N ALA A 337 13.46 4.89 0.13
CA ALA A 337 12.32 4.22 0.72
C ALA A 337 12.58 3.93 2.20
N THR A 338 11.52 3.94 3.00
CA THR A 338 11.54 3.52 4.39
C THR A 338 10.43 2.51 4.67
N ALA A 339 10.67 1.60 5.61
CA ALA A 339 9.65 0.68 6.09
C ALA A 339 8.73 1.42 7.07
N ALA A 340 7.68 2.06 6.57
CA ALA A 340 6.67 2.72 7.39
C ALA A 340 5.73 1.74 8.09
N GLY A 341 5.61 0.52 7.55
CA GLY A 341 4.67 -0.49 8.04
C GLY A 341 3.22 -0.12 7.74
N PRO A 342 2.24 -0.93 8.17
CA PRO A 342 0.83 -0.73 7.86
C PRO A 342 0.17 0.40 8.67
N ALA A 343 0.95 1.22 9.39
CA ALA A 343 0.41 2.27 10.25
C ALA A 343 -0.42 3.31 9.49
N PHE A 344 -0.02 3.62 8.26
CA PHE A 344 -0.78 4.53 7.39
C PHE A 344 -1.98 3.85 6.71
N GLU A 345 -2.03 2.52 6.65
CA GLU A 345 -3.12 1.76 6.02
C GLU A 345 -4.23 1.32 7.00
N GLY A 346 -4.28 1.91 8.19
CA GLY A 346 -5.25 1.54 9.20
C GLY A 346 -4.75 0.52 10.21
N GLY A 347 -3.56 0.71 10.74
CA GLY A 347 -2.96 0.16 11.94
C GLY A 347 -3.04 -1.35 12.21
N ALA A 348 -2.23 -1.83 13.13
CA ALA A 348 -2.20 -3.25 13.56
C ALA A 348 -3.46 -3.68 14.34
N GLY A 349 -4.36 -2.79 14.69
CA GLY A 349 -5.55 -3.06 15.49
C GLY A 349 -6.69 -2.07 15.33
N ALA A 350 -6.41 -0.87 14.84
CA ALA A 350 -7.43 0.15 14.67
C ALA A 350 -8.24 -0.13 13.39
N ASN A 351 -9.56 -0.22 13.53
CA ASN A 351 -10.50 -0.20 12.40
C ASN A 351 -10.63 1.21 11.79
N VAL A 352 -9.51 1.94 11.70
CA VAL A 352 -9.44 3.35 11.33
C VAL A 352 -8.50 3.51 10.14
N PRO A 353 -8.93 4.16 9.05
CA PRO A 353 -8.03 4.57 7.98
C PRO A 353 -6.87 5.42 8.52
N GLY A 354 -5.69 5.30 7.94
CA GLY A 354 -4.51 6.04 8.40
C GLY A 354 -4.67 7.57 8.39
N THR A 355 -5.47 8.10 7.46
CA THR A 355 -5.86 9.52 7.40
C THR A 355 -6.63 9.97 8.63
N ASP A 356 -7.61 9.17 9.05
CA ASP A 356 -8.40 9.46 10.22
C ASP A 356 -7.56 9.34 11.49
N MET A 357 -6.63 8.37 11.53
CA MET A 357 -5.66 8.23 12.62
C MET A 357 -4.83 9.50 12.79
N ILE A 358 -4.30 10.08 11.71
CA ILE A 358 -3.52 11.32 11.74
C ILE A 358 -4.36 12.47 12.30
N ALA A 359 -5.61 12.62 11.84
CA ALA A 359 -6.53 13.66 12.34
C ALA A 359 -6.89 13.43 13.81
N ILE A 360 -7.12 12.19 14.23
CA ILE A 360 -7.38 11.83 15.64
C ILE A 360 -6.20 12.19 16.52
N LEU A 361 -4.96 11.81 16.15
CA LEU A 361 -3.78 12.11 16.96
C LEU A 361 -3.52 13.61 17.07
N ALA A 362 -3.69 14.35 15.98
CA ALA A 362 -3.59 15.82 16.00
C ALA A 362 -4.64 16.44 16.93
N ARG A 363 -5.86 15.87 17.02
CA ARG A 363 -6.92 16.26 17.95
C ARG A 363 -6.54 15.93 19.40
N LEU A 364 -6.06 14.71 19.67
CA LEU A 364 -5.67 14.28 21.01
C LEU A 364 -4.55 15.14 21.60
N LEU A 365 -3.56 15.53 20.76
CA LEU A 365 -2.53 16.49 21.14
C LEU A 365 -3.12 17.87 21.51
N ARG A 366 -4.03 18.38 20.68
CA ARG A 366 -4.69 19.69 20.92
C ARG A 366 -5.54 19.68 22.19
N GLU A 367 -6.25 18.58 22.45
CA GLU A 367 -7.10 18.40 23.63
C GLU A 367 -6.31 18.01 24.89
N LYS A 368 -4.98 17.87 24.79
CA LYS A 368 -4.10 17.40 25.87
C LYS A 368 -4.47 16.01 26.43
N LYS A 369 -5.13 15.19 25.63
CA LYS A 369 -5.43 13.77 25.92
C LYS A 369 -4.26 12.85 25.59
N MET A 370 -3.32 13.36 24.85
CA MET A 370 -2.03 12.73 24.52
C MET A 370 -0.93 13.80 24.64
N ASP A 371 0.19 13.44 25.20
CA ASP A 371 1.35 14.33 25.27
C ASP A 371 2.24 14.23 24.01
N ARG A 372 3.29 15.06 23.92
CA ARG A 372 4.21 15.06 22.78
C ARG A 372 5.00 13.77 22.64
N THR A 373 5.18 13.02 23.70
CA THR A 373 5.83 11.70 23.64
C THR A 373 4.90 10.62 23.09
N GLY A 374 3.64 10.97 22.81
CA GLY A 374 2.61 10.06 22.34
C GLY A 374 2.00 9.21 23.45
N LEU A 375 2.14 9.63 24.70
CA LEU A 375 1.52 8.95 25.84
C LEU A 375 0.11 9.49 26.04
N LEU A 376 -0.87 8.60 26.07
CA LEU A 376 -2.25 8.93 26.45
C LEU A 376 -2.32 9.32 27.92
N CYS A 377 -3.26 10.23 28.28
CA CYS A 377 -3.54 10.54 29.66
C CYS A 377 -4.01 9.28 30.43
N GLU A 378 -3.91 9.34 31.76
CA GLU A 378 -4.13 8.18 32.65
C GLU A 378 -5.49 7.50 32.40
N GLU A 379 -6.54 8.30 32.20
CA GLU A 379 -7.91 7.81 32.00
C GLU A 379 -8.08 7.01 30.68
N LEU A 380 -7.19 7.24 29.69
CA LEU A 380 -7.24 6.62 28.37
C LEU A 380 -6.15 5.57 28.14
N PHE A 381 -5.21 5.43 29.09
CA PHE A 381 -4.01 4.63 28.86
C PHE A 381 -4.30 3.15 28.61
N ASP A 382 -5.15 2.53 29.45
CA ASP A 382 -5.45 1.09 29.39
C ASP A 382 -6.45 0.74 28.27
N GLU A 383 -7.51 1.55 28.15
CA GLU A 383 -8.62 1.25 27.23
C GLU A 383 -8.48 1.93 25.87
N GLY A 384 -7.60 2.91 25.73
CA GLY A 384 -7.45 3.75 24.54
C GLY A 384 -8.53 4.84 24.46
N TRP A 385 -8.39 5.68 23.45
CA TRP A 385 -9.41 6.65 23.09
C TRP A 385 -10.47 6.02 22.19
N GLN A 386 -11.75 6.34 22.42
CA GLN A 386 -12.86 5.80 21.64
C GLN A 386 -13.87 6.89 21.27
N GLU A 387 -14.36 6.84 20.03
CA GLU A 387 -15.48 7.64 19.54
C GLU A 387 -16.32 6.80 18.56
N GLY A 388 -17.56 6.49 18.95
CA GLY A 388 -18.40 5.56 18.20
C GLY A 388 -17.75 4.16 18.12
N GLU A 389 -17.60 3.66 16.90
CA GLU A 389 -16.93 2.38 16.64
C GLU A 389 -15.40 2.49 16.51
N VAL A 390 -14.88 3.72 16.45
CA VAL A 390 -13.45 3.98 16.29
C VAL A 390 -12.76 3.91 17.64
N ARG A 391 -11.72 3.09 17.75
CA ARG A 391 -10.87 2.99 18.93
C ARG A 391 -9.41 3.14 18.54
N VAL A 392 -8.66 3.95 19.30
CA VAL A 392 -7.22 4.17 19.12
C VAL A 392 -6.52 3.82 20.43
N THR A 393 -5.67 2.82 20.39
CA THR A 393 -4.90 2.34 21.54
C THR A 393 -3.53 3.01 21.61
N GLN A 394 -2.88 2.89 22.78
CA GLN A 394 -1.48 3.32 22.94
C GLN A 394 -0.56 2.65 21.91
N GLN A 395 -0.84 1.40 21.52
CA GLN A 395 -0.04 0.68 20.53
C GLN A 395 -0.23 1.23 19.12
N ASP A 396 -1.47 1.61 18.74
CA ASP A 396 -1.73 2.23 17.43
C ASP A 396 -0.99 3.57 17.32
N ILE A 397 -0.95 4.34 18.42
CA ILE A 397 -0.18 5.58 18.51
C ILE A 397 1.31 5.31 18.29
N ARG A 398 1.88 4.29 18.95
CA ARG A 398 3.30 3.93 18.79
C ARG A 398 3.63 3.46 17.37
N ALA A 399 2.73 2.70 16.74
CA ALA A 399 2.90 2.28 15.36
C ALA A 399 2.96 3.49 14.40
N LEU A 400 2.03 4.46 14.54
CA LEU A 400 2.06 5.67 13.71
C LEU A 400 3.26 6.56 14.04
N GLN A 401 3.63 6.68 15.31
CA GLN A 401 4.78 7.45 15.77
C GLN A 401 6.08 7.00 15.11
N THR A 402 6.33 5.69 15.09
CA THR A 402 7.53 5.12 14.45
C THR A 402 7.50 5.31 12.93
N ALA A 403 6.36 5.11 12.30
CA ALA A 403 6.18 5.30 10.86
C ALA A 403 6.40 6.76 10.43
N LYS A 404 5.76 7.71 11.14
CA LYS A 404 5.93 9.15 10.82
C LYS A 404 7.34 9.64 11.04
N SER A 405 8.02 9.12 12.08
CA SER A 405 9.41 9.47 12.37
C SER A 405 10.35 9.02 11.25
N ALA A 406 10.15 7.81 10.72
CA ALA A 406 10.94 7.30 9.61
C ALA A 406 10.75 8.12 8.32
N VAL A 407 9.50 8.50 8.00
CA VAL A 407 9.19 9.37 6.86
C VAL A 407 9.81 10.75 7.05
N ARG A 408 9.65 11.37 8.23
CA ARG A 408 10.19 12.68 8.54
C ARG A 408 11.73 12.71 8.44
N ALA A 409 12.40 11.73 9.03
CA ALA A 409 13.85 11.59 8.93
C ALA A 409 14.30 11.43 7.46
N GLY A 410 13.58 10.65 6.67
CA GLY A 410 13.82 10.49 5.24
C GLY A 410 13.72 11.81 4.47
N VAL A 411 12.68 12.60 4.71
CA VAL A 411 12.49 13.93 4.11
C VAL A 411 13.67 14.86 4.44
N GLU A 412 14.05 14.93 5.71
CA GLU A 412 15.15 15.79 6.15
C GLU A 412 16.50 15.38 5.55
N LEU A 413 16.76 14.07 5.45
CA LEU A 413 17.99 13.58 4.86
C LEU A 413 18.03 13.76 3.34
N LEU A 414 16.91 13.59 2.64
CA LEU A 414 16.80 13.89 1.22
C LEU A 414 17.09 15.38 0.94
N MET A 415 16.52 16.29 1.74
CA MET A 415 16.78 17.73 1.64
C MET A 415 18.24 18.04 1.89
N LYS A 416 18.84 17.47 2.96
CA LYS A 416 20.28 17.60 3.29
C LYS A 416 21.15 17.08 2.14
N ARG A 417 20.83 15.92 1.54
CA ARG A 417 21.59 15.30 0.45
C ARG A 417 21.53 16.12 -0.84
N LEU A 418 20.38 16.73 -1.11
CA LEU A 418 20.22 17.63 -2.26
C LEU A 418 20.87 19.00 -1.97
N GLY A 419 21.04 19.39 -0.70
CA GLY A 419 21.59 20.67 -0.27
C GLY A 419 20.56 21.80 -0.33
N VAL A 420 19.29 21.54 0.01
CA VAL A 420 18.20 22.52 -0.06
C VAL A 420 17.51 22.69 1.30
N SER A 421 17.01 23.89 1.55
CA SER A 421 16.20 24.25 2.72
C SER A 421 14.69 24.06 2.42
N CYS A 422 13.86 24.17 3.46
CA CYS A 422 12.40 24.12 3.28
C CYS A 422 11.88 25.24 2.36
N GLU A 423 12.51 26.43 2.39
CA GLU A 423 12.12 27.58 1.57
C GLU A 423 12.34 27.30 0.08
N GLU A 424 13.41 26.58 -0.26
CA GLU A 424 13.80 26.27 -1.63
C GLU A 424 12.95 25.15 -2.26
N VAL A 425 12.26 24.34 -1.45
CA VAL A 425 11.24 23.40 -1.95
C VAL A 425 10.01 24.19 -2.38
N GLN A 426 9.63 24.12 -3.64
CA GLN A 426 8.48 24.85 -4.18
C GLN A 426 7.16 24.07 -4.06
N GLU A 427 7.20 22.77 -4.22
CA GLU A 427 6.00 21.90 -4.19
C GLU A 427 6.31 20.59 -3.48
N VAL A 428 5.31 20.10 -2.74
CA VAL A 428 5.33 18.78 -2.11
C VAL A 428 4.13 17.98 -2.61
N TYR A 429 4.38 16.87 -3.28
CA TYR A 429 3.35 15.96 -3.72
C TYR A 429 3.19 14.83 -2.71
N LEU A 430 2.00 14.70 -2.16
CA LEU A 430 1.64 13.63 -1.24
C LEU A 430 0.76 12.63 -1.97
N ALA A 431 1.35 11.51 -2.32
CA ALA A 431 0.76 10.41 -3.08
C ALA A 431 0.33 9.25 -2.18
N GLY A 432 -0.21 8.21 -2.81
CA GLY A 432 -0.73 7.00 -2.17
C GLY A 432 -2.23 7.07 -1.92
N GLY A 433 -2.81 5.92 -1.56
CA GLY A 433 -4.24 5.81 -1.29
C GLY A 433 -4.74 6.74 -0.18
N PHE A 434 -3.88 7.12 0.73
CA PHE A 434 -4.14 8.01 1.87
C PHE A 434 -4.00 9.49 1.53
N GLY A 435 -3.14 9.81 0.55
CA GLY A 435 -2.84 11.21 0.22
C GLY A 435 -4.07 12.04 -0.15
N ARG A 436 -5.10 11.42 -0.73
CA ARG A 436 -6.30 12.15 -1.18
C ARG A 436 -7.15 12.72 -0.05
N PHE A 437 -7.20 12.06 1.09
CA PHE A 437 -8.07 12.42 2.23
C PHE A 437 -7.28 12.97 3.43
N LEU A 438 -5.96 13.07 3.30
CA LEU A 438 -5.11 13.53 4.39
C LEU A 438 -5.35 15.02 4.68
N ASP A 439 -5.66 15.31 5.94
CA ASP A 439 -5.63 16.68 6.44
C ASP A 439 -4.17 17.13 6.62
N VAL A 440 -3.72 18.01 5.72
CA VAL A 440 -2.33 18.51 5.67
C VAL A 440 -1.94 19.22 6.96
N GLU A 441 -2.87 19.94 7.59
CA GLU A 441 -2.59 20.64 8.85
C GLU A 441 -2.37 19.65 9.99
N SER A 442 -3.19 18.62 10.09
CA SER A 442 -3.01 17.54 11.06
C SER A 442 -1.71 16.78 10.83
N ALA A 443 -1.36 16.48 9.58
CA ALA A 443 -0.11 15.82 9.23
C ALA A 443 1.13 16.64 9.63
N ALA A 444 1.09 17.94 9.37
CA ALA A 444 2.15 18.85 9.81
C ALA A 444 2.22 18.95 11.34
N ARG A 445 1.06 18.97 12.01
CA ARG A 445 0.96 19.05 13.48
C ARG A 445 1.57 17.84 14.18
N ILE A 446 1.35 16.62 13.64
CA ILE A 446 1.97 15.41 14.19
C ILE A 446 3.44 15.24 13.75
N GLY A 447 3.97 16.13 12.93
CA GLY A 447 5.37 16.12 12.48
C GLY A 447 5.69 15.12 11.39
N LEU A 448 4.72 14.74 10.53
CA LEU A 448 4.95 13.84 9.38
C LEU A 448 5.97 14.42 8.39
N PHE A 449 6.00 15.71 8.24
CA PHE A 449 6.99 16.49 7.45
C PHE A 449 7.25 17.85 8.12
N PRO A 450 8.29 18.59 7.72
CA PRO A 450 8.54 19.95 8.22
C PRO A 450 7.33 20.85 8.09
N LYS A 451 6.93 21.52 9.16
CA LYS A 451 5.75 22.42 9.18
C LYS A 451 5.84 23.54 8.15
N GLU A 452 7.05 23.95 7.82
CA GLU A 452 7.37 24.97 6.81
C GLU A 452 6.94 24.55 5.39
N LEU A 453 6.78 23.23 5.18
CA LEU A 453 6.33 22.68 3.91
C LEU A 453 4.79 22.60 3.81
N ALA A 454 4.03 22.74 4.89
CA ALA A 454 2.59 22.51 4.92
C ALA A 454 1.83 23.29 3.83
N GLY A 455 2.14 24.58 3.65
CA GLY A 455 1.53 25.41 2.61
C GLY A 455 1.89 25.03 1.17
N LYS A 456 2.85 24.12 0.97
CA LYS A 456 3.34 23.66 -0.33
C LYS A 456 2.83 22.24 -0.69
N VAL A 457 2.15 21.57 0.27
CA VAL A 457 1.67 20.19 0.10
C VAL A 457 0.43 20.15 -0.78
N ARG A 458 0.46 19.24 -1.74
CA ARG A 458 -0.64 18.89 -2.62
C ARG A 458 -0.93 17.40 -2.52
N ALA A 459 -2.12 17.05 -2.10
CA ALA A 459 -2.61 15.68 -2.11
C ALA A 459 -2.97 15.27 -3.55
N VAL A 460 -2.28 14.30 -4.10
CA VAL A 460 -2.39 13.90 -5.51
C VAL A 460 -3.07 12.54 -5.73
N GLY A 461 -3.30 11.76 -4.67
CA GLY A 461 -3.97 10.47 -4.75
C GLY A 461 -3.07 9.37 -5.34
N ASN A 462 -3.68 8.41 -6.05
CA ASN A 462 -2.95 7.28 -6.64
C ASN A 462 -2.20 7.69 -7.91
N THR A 463 -0.99 8.19 -7.75
CA THR A 463 -0.13 8.64 -8.86
C THR A 463 0.48 7.50 -9.65
N SER A 464 0.57 6.29 -9.08
CA SER A 464 0.99 5.07 -9.77
C SER A 464 0.05 4.76 -10.94
N LEU A 465 -1.27 4.75 -10.69
CA LEU A 465 -2.29 4.59 -11.74
C LEU A 465 -2.20 5.67 -12.82
N LEU A 466 -2.08 6.93 -12.40
CA LEU A 466 -1.98 8.02 -13.36
C LEU A 466 -0.72 7.91 -14.21
N GLY A 467 0.43 7.62 -13.59
CA GLY A 467 1.68 7.45 -14.30
C GLY A 467 1.67 6.26 -15.26
N ALA A 468 1.05 5.14 -14.87
CA ALA A 468 0.85 3.99 -15.76
C ALA A 468 -0.03 4.37 -16.98
N ALA A 469 -1.09 5.16 -16.77
CA ALA A 469 -1.90 5.67 -17.86
C ALA A 469 -1.13 6.61 -18.80
N LEU A 470 -0.35 7.53 -18.26
CA LEU A 470 0.49 8.44 -19.05
C LEU A 470 1.57 7.69 -19.83
N TYR A 471 2.17 6.67 -19.21
CA TYR A 471 3.22 5.85 -19.81
C TYR A 471 2.75 5.16 -21.10
N GLY A 472 1.58 4.54 -21.09
CA GLY A 472 1.01 3.94 -22.30
C GLY A 472 0.35 4.94 -23.25
N GLY A 473 -0.32 5.97 -22.71
CA GLY A 473 -1.11 6.92 -23.51
C GLY A 473 -0.31 8.06 -24.16
N ARG A 474 0.95 8.30 -23.77
CA ARG A 474 1.79 9.39 -24.29
C ARG A 474 3.04 8.87 -24.95
N ARG A 475 3.26 9.27 -26.21
CA ARG A 475 4.40 8.81 -27.03
C ARG A 475 5.77 9.05 -26.37
N LYS A 476 5.96 10.17 -25.67
CA LYS A 476 7.25 10.55 -25.05
C LYS A 476 7.39 10.04 -23.60
N ALA A 477 6.33 9.50 -23.00
CA ALA A 477 6.38 9.12 -21.60
C ALA A 477 7.35 7.96 -21.30
N PRO A 478 7.50 6.93 -22.12
CA PRO A 478 8.52 5.91 -21.92
C PRO A 478 9.95 6.46 -21.94
N GLU A 479 10.25 7.39 -22.85
CA GLU A 479 11.56 8.06 -22.92
C GLU A 479 11.80 8.90 -21.66
N MET A 480 10.80 9.67 -21.22
CA MET A 480 10.86 10.46 -19.98
C MET A 480 11.07 9.57 -18.75
N ALA A 481 10.41 8.41 -18.68
CA ALA A 481 10.59 7.45 -17.60
C ALA A 481 12.01 6.87 -17.56
N GLN A 482 12.60 6.56 -18.73
CA GLN A 482 13.99 6.11 -18.81
C GLN A 482 14.98 7.21 -18.40
N GLU A 483 14.74 8.45 -18.75
CA GLU A 483 15.57 9.58 -18.28
C GLU A 483 15.42 9.83 -16.77
N LEU A 484 14.22 9.68 -16.21
CA LEU A 484 14.01 9.70 -14.76
C LEU A 484 14.81 8.61 -14.07
N LYS A 485 14.73 7.38 -14.57
CA LYS A 485 15.47 6.23 -14.04
C LYS A 485 16.98 6.45 -14.06
N LYS A 486 17.54 6.96 -15.19
CA LYS A 486 18.97 7.21 -15.34
C LYS A 486 19.50 8.28 -14.37
N LYS A 487 18.72 9.36 -14.12
CA LYS A 487 19.15 10.45 -13.24
C LYS A 487 18.88 10.20 -11.77
N ALA A 488 18.08 9.18 -11.44
CA ALA A 488 17.72 8.88 -10.07
C ALA A 488 18.92 8.32 -9.27
N GLU A 489 19.37 9.09 -8.28
CA GLU A 489 20.27 8.62 -7.23
C GLU A 489 19.44 7.95 -6.14
N VAL A 490 19.73 6.69 -5.81
CA VAL A 490 19.03 5.97 -4.74
C VAL A 490 19.83 6.04 -3.46
N MET A 491 19.25 6.66 -2.44
CA MET A 491 19.82 6.76 -1.11
C MET A 491 19.35 5.58 -0.26
N ASN A 492 20.27 4.78 0.25
CA ASN A 492 19.96 3.75 1.24
C ASN A 492 19.81 4.39 2.62
N LEU A 493 18.56 4.66 3.01
CA LEU A 493 18.25 5.40 4.22
C LEU A 493 18.80 4.72 5.49
N ALA A 494 18.72 3.40 5.59
CA ALA A 494 19.23 2.66 6.74
C ALA A 494 20.76 2.75 6.93
N GLY A 495 21.49 2.98 5.85
CA GLY A 495 22.94 3.18 5.85
C GLY A 495 23.36 4.65 5.84
N GLU A 496 22.42 5.60 5.78
CA GLU A 496 22.75 7.03 5.69
C GLU A 496 23.19 7.58 7.05
N PRO A 497 24.37 8.22 7.13
CA PRO A 497 24.83 8.85 8.38
C PRO A 497 23.82 9.87 8.91
N GLY A 498 23.45 9.74 10.19
CA GLY A 498 22.47 10.60 10.85
C GLY A 498 21.02 10.14 10.72
N PHE A 499 20.71 9.05 10.02
CA PHE A 499 19.32 8.57 9.93
C PHE A 499 18.77 8.20 11.32
N TYR A 500 19.52 7.43 12.09
CA TYR A 500 19.08 7.00 13.41
C TYR A 500 18.90 8.19 14.38
N GLU A 501 19.79 9.17 14.32
CA GLU A 501 19.68 10.41 15.09
C GLU A 501 18.40 11.18 14.71
N LYS A 502 18.19 11.41 13.41
CA LYS A 502 16.97 12.09 12.92
C LYS A 502 15.70 11.30 13.21
N TYR A 503 15.77 9.99 13.13
CA TYR A 503 14.65 9.12 13.50
C TYR A 503 14.27 9.29 14.97
N LEU A 504 15.25 9.30 15.90
CA LEU A 504 14.99 9.51 17.32
C LEU A 504 14.49 10.91 17.63
N GLU A 505 15.10 11.94 17.03
CA GLU A 505 14.66 13.35 17.20
C GLU A 505 13.19 13.56 16.78
N ASN A 506 12.77 12.84 15.74
CA ASN A 506 11.43 12.96 15.18
C ASN A 506 10.40 11.97 15.78
N LEU A 507 10.73 11.22 16.83
CA LEU A 507 9.75 10.34 17.51
C LEU A 507 8.66 11.15 18.21
N GLU A 508 8.97 12.30 18.81
CA GLU A 508 7.96 13.16 19.41
C GLU A 508 7.02 13.76 18.35
N PHE A 509 5.78 13.98 18.78
CA PHE A 509 4.75 14.66 18.00
C PHE A 509 4.87 16.18 18.05
#